data_20dee1e5905bd930662eef46454b6b30
#
_entry.id   20dee1e5905bd930662eef46454b6b30
#
_cell.length_a   1.000
_cell.length_b   1.000
_cell.length_c   1.000
_cell.angle_alpha   90.00
_cell.angle_beta   90.00
_cell.angle_gamma   90.00
#
_symmetry.space_group_name_H-M   'P 1'
#
loop_
_entity.id
_entity.type
_entity.pdbx_description
1 polymer ?
#
loop_
_entity_poly.entity_id
_entity_poly.type
_entity_poly.pdbx_seq_one_letter_code
_entity_poly.pdbx_strand_id
1 'polypeptide(L)'
;MATQFSEAENPRWGRTFFPIWIGQAISLIGSRLVGFALVWYLTESTGSAIVLTTISLVGMLPEMILAPFAGALADRWNRKKVMIFADGLIALVTLGLGALFAFDLIEIWHIYVLMFARSIGGAFHYPAMSASTSLMVPKEKFTKIQGLNQLLQGALAIVVAPLGALALE
;
A
#
# COMPACT_ATOMS: atom_id res chain seq x y z
N MET A 1 29.41 -10.59 32.85
CA MET A 1 30.15 -9.72 31.92
C MET A 1 29.46 -9.92 30.53
N ALA A 2 28.48 -9.08 30.26
CA ALA A 2 27.73 -9.14 28.98
C ALA A 2 28.52 -8.37 27.95
N THR A 3 29.08 -9.07 26.99
CA THR A 3 29.69 -8.47 25.77
C THR A 3 28.61 -7.70 25.04
N GLN A 4 28.62 -6.39 25.17
CA GLN A 4 27.92 -5.47 24.27
C GLN A 4 28.50 -5.69 22.88
N PHE A 5 27.80 -6.44 22.03
CA PHE A 5 28.00 -6.33 20.60
C PHE A 5 27.51 -4.94 20.21
N SER A 6 28.45 -4.02 20.09
CA SER A 6 28.28 -2.81 19.31
C SER A 6 27.98 -3.24 17.88
N GLU A 7 26.69 -3.30 17.50
CA GLU A 7 26.31 -3.37 16.09
C GLU A 7 26.88 -2.10 15.43
N ALA A 8 28.00 -2.27 14.75
CA ALA A 8 28.67 -1.22 14.00
C ALA A 8 27.62 -0.56 13.10
N GLU A 9 27.34 0.71 13.34
CA GLU A 9 26.49 1.52 12.50
C GLU A 9 26.93 1.33 11.05
N ASN A 10 26.08 0.74 10.21
CA ASN A 10 26.33 0.68 8.79
C ASN A 10 26.21 2.11 8.23
N PRO A 11 27.29 2.84 7.99
CA PRO A 11 27.24 4.25 7.58
C PRO A 11 26.56 4.44 6.22
N ARG A 12 26.28 3.35 5.51
CA ARG A 12 25.67 3.35 4.17
C ARG A 12 24.22 2.88 4.15
N TRP A 13 23.56 2.69 5.30
CA TRP A 13 22.17 2.23 5.40
C TRP A 13 21.21 3.04 4.50
N GLY A 14 21.40 4.35 4.43
CA GLY A 14 20.56 5.23 3.61
C GLY A 14 20.64 4.92 2.10
N ARG A 15 21.79 4.46 1.61
CA ARG A 15 21.95 4.08 0.19
C ARG A 15 21.12 2.84 -0.18
N THR A 16 20.83 1.98 0.78
CA THR A 16 19.98 0.80 0.56
C THR A 16 18.51 1.14 0.85
N PHE A 17 18.25 1.89 1.90
CA PHE A 17 16.89 2.22 2.36
C PHE A 17 16.16 3.19 1.41
N PHE A 18 16.77 4.33 1.08
CA PHE A 18 16.07 5.39 0.34
C PHE A 18 15.60 5.00 -1.06
N PRO A 19 16.35 4.24 -1.88
CA PRO A 19 15.84 3.79 -3.18
C PRO A 19 14.58 2.92 -3.05
N ILE A 20 14.57 2.01 -2.06
CA ILE A 20 13.41 1.17 -1.77
C ILE A 20 12.24 2.04 -1.28
N TRP A 21 12.51 2.95 -0.35
CA TRP A 21 11.50 3.84 0.21
C TRP A 21 10.87 4.76 -0.85
N ILE A 22 11.67 5.33 -1.76
CA ILE A 22 11.18 6.16 -2.86
C ILE A 22 10.31 5.33 -3.81
N GLY A 23 10.75 4.13 -4.19
CA GLY A 23 9.94 3.22 -5.01
C GLY A 23 8.60 2.90 -4.37
N GLN A 24 8.59 2.63 -3.07
CA GLN A 24 7.37 2.38 -2.30
C GLN A 24 6.49 3.64 -2.18
N ALA A 25 7.08 4.82 -2.03
CA ALA A 25 6.33 6.08 -2.01
C ALA A 25 5.60 6.32 -3.35
N ILE A 26 6.27 6.09 -4.48
CA ILE A 26 5.67 6.20 -5.82
C ILE A 26 4.53 5.19 -5.99
N SER A 27 4.75 3.93 -5.59
CA SER A 27 3.71 2.89 -5.63
C SER A 27 2.49 3.26 -4.77
N LEU A 28 2.73 3.83 -3.60
CA LEU A 28 1.67 4.29 -2.70
C LEU A 28 0.86 5.45 -3.32
N ILE A 29 1.51 6.42 -3.96
CA ILE A 29 0.86 7.50 -4.69
C ILE A 29 -0.09 6.92 -5.74
N GLY A 30 0.41 6.04 -6.61
CA GLY A 30 -0.40 5.37 -7.63
C GLY A 30 -1.59 4.62 -7.04
N SER A 31 -1.38 3.87 -5.96
CA SER A 31 -2.44 3.13 -5.27
C SER A 31 -3.53 4.05 -4.70
N ARG A 32 -3.15 5.20 -4.14
CA ARG A 32 -4.10 6.19 -3.62
C ARG A 32 -4.89 6.87 -4.74
N LEU A 33 -4.25 7.20 -5.86
CA LEU A 33 -4.93 7.78 -7.03
C LEU A 33 -5.95 6.80 -7.62
N VAL A 34 -5.59 5.53 -7.78
CA VAL A 34 -6.53 4.49 -8.24
C VAL A 34 -7.70 4.35 -7.28
N GLY A 35 -7.45 4.32 -5.97
CA GLY A 35 -8.51 4.27 -4.96
C GLY A 35 -9.47 5.44 -5.06
N PHE A 36 -8.95 6.66 -5.24
CA PHE A 36 -9.76 7.87 -5.42
C PHE A 36 -10.60 7.79 -6.71
N ALA A 37 -9.97 7.45 -7.84
CA ALA A 37 -10.64 7.35 -9.14
C ALA A 37 -11.79 6.35 -9.11
N LEU A 38 -11.63 5.21 -8.40
CA LEU A 38 -12.69 4.22 -8.26
C LEU A 38 -13.86 4.71 -7.40
N VAL A 39 -13.56 5.39 -6.30
CA VAL A 39 -14.61 6.01 -5.46
C VAL A 39 -15.36 7.07 -6.25
N TRP A 40 -14.66 7.91 -7.02
CA TRP A 40 -15.26 8.90 -7.90
C TRP A 40 -16.16 8.27 -8.95
N TYR A 41 -15.63 7.30 -9.70
CA TYR A 41 -16.39 6.55 -10.72
C TYR A 41 -17.67 5.92 -10.17
N LEU A 42 -17.59 5.27 -9.00
CA LEU A 42 -18.75 4.68 -8.36
C LEU A 42 -19.75 5.73 -7.87
N THR A 43 -19.27 6.89 -7.44
CA THR A 43 -20.14 8.01 -7.01
C THR A 43 -20.93 8.54 -8.20
N GLU A 44 -20.26 8.79 -9.34
CA GLU A 44 -20.92 9.28 -10.55
C GLU A 44 -21.85 8.23 -11.18
N SER A 45 -21.40 6.99 -11.28
CA SER A 45 -22.16 5.94 -11.97
C SER A 45 -23.38 5.45 -11.18
N THR A 46 -23.34 5.46 -9.86
CA THR A 46 -24.41 4.86 -9.03
C THR A 46 -25.18 5.88 -8.18
N GLY A 47 -24.56 6.98 -7.76
CA GLY A 47 -25.13 7.91 -6.78
C GLY A 47 -25.49 7.27 -5.43
N SER A 48 -25.07 6.01 -5.18
CA SER A 48 -25.53 5.21 -4.06
C SER A 48 -24.52 5.20 -2.92
N ALA A 49 -24.93 5.75 -1.76
CA ALA A 49 -24.16 5.68 -0.53
C ALA A 49 -23.91 4.22 -0.07
N ILE A 50 -24.83 3.31 -0.38
CA ILE A 50 -24.70 1.88 -0.03
C ILE A 50 -23.53 1.27 -0.82
N VAL A 51 -23.43 1.54 -2.12
CA VAL A 51 -22.33 1.07 -2.97
C VAL A 51 -21.00 1.58 -2.44
N LEU A 52 -20.91 2.88 -2.11
CA LEU A 52 -19.69 3.48 -1.56
C LEU A 52 -19.29 2.88 -0.21
N THR A 53 -20.25 2.67 0.68
CA THR A 53 -19.97 2.03 1.97
C THR A 53 -19.52 0.59 1.78
N THR A 54 -20.16 -0.15 0.91
CA THR A 54 -19.84 -1.57 0.68
C THR A 54 -18.45 -1.72 0.06
N ILE A 55 -18.07 -0.87 -0.92
CA ILE A 55 -16.74 -0.93 -1.52
C ILE A 55 -15.64 -0.57 -0.50
N SER A 56 -15.92 0.38 0.39
CA SER A 56 -15.00 0.73 1.48
C SER A 56 -14.80 -0.44 2.45
N LEU A 57 -15.88 -1.13 2.80
CA LEU A 57 -15.81 -2.34 3.62
C LEU A 57 -15.04 -3.46 2.92
N VAL A 58 -15.30 -3.72 1.66
CA VAL A 58 -14.59 -4.74 0.85
C VAL A 58 -13.09 -4.42 0.76
N GLY A 59 -12.72 -3.16 0.64
CA GLY A 59 -11.33 -2.73 0.62
C GLY A 59 -10.63 -2.80 1.98
N MET A 60 -11.37 -2.76 3.09
CA MET A 60 -10.80 -2.68 4.44
C MET A 60 -10.86 -4.00 5.21
N LEU A 61 -11.96 -4.75 5.08
CA LEU A 61 -12.18 -5.98 5.87
C LEU A 61 -11.10 -7.06 5.65
N PRO A 62 -10.67 -7.39 4.41
CA PRO A 62 -9.61 -8.39 4.21
C PRO A 62 -8.31 -7.97 4.90
N GLU A 63 -7.93 -6.71 4.81
CA GLU A 63 -6.73 -6.18 5.47
C GLU A 63 -6.82 -6.31 6.99
N MET A 64 -7.96 -5.93 7.60
CA MET A 64 -8.19 -6.07 9.04
C MET A 64 -8.12 -7.52 9.51
N ILE A 65 -8.77 -8.43 8.80
CA ILE A 65 -8.84 -9.85 9.18
C ILE A 65 -7.48 -10.54 8.98
N LEU A 66 -6.77 -10.21 7.90
CA LEU A 66 -5.51 -10.85 7.56
C LEU A 66 -4.30 -10.23 8.27
N ALA A 67 -4.38 -8.99 8.77
CA ALA A 67 -3.24 -8.30 9.39
C ALA A 67 -2.55 -9.10 10.52
N PRO A 68 -3.25 -9.75 11.46
CA PRO A 68 -2.60 -10.55 12.50
C PRO A 68 -1.84 -11.76 11.93
N PHE A 69 -2.40 -12.40 10.91
CA PHE A 69 -1.78 -13.54 10.24
C PHE A 69 -0.61 -13.11 9.35
N ALA A 70 -0.77 -12.00 8.64
CA ALA A 70 0.25 -11.43 7.78
C ALA A 70 1.47 -10.98 8.58
N GLY A 71 1.29 -10.40 9.77
CA GLY A 71 2.37 -10.07 10.69
C GLY A 71 3.17 -11.30 11.12
N ALA A 72 2.48 -12.34 11.60
CA ALA A 72 3.12 -13.59 12.01
C ALA A 72 3.84 -14.30 10.84
N LEU A 73 3.33 -14.18 9.62
CA LEU A 73 3.92 -14.75 8.42
C LEU A 73 5.13 -13.94 7.94
N ALA A 74 5.06 -12.61 8.00
CA ALA A 74 6.17 -11.73 7.66
C ALA A 74 7.42 -11.95 8.52
N ASP A 75 7.24 -12.42 9.76
CA ASP A 75 8.36 -12.79 10.63
C ASP A 75 9.03 -14.11 10.24
N ARG A 76 8.30 -15.03 9.62
CA ARG A 76 8.79 -16.37 9.24
C ARG A 76 9.26 -16.45 7.79
N TRP A 77 8.69 -15.66 6.91
CA TRP A 77 8.96 -15.69 5.48
C TRP A 77 10.01 -14.66 5.07
N ASN A 78 10.57 -14.86 3.88
CA ASN A 78 11.47 -13.87 3.29
C ASN A 78 10.69 -12.60 2.93
N ARG A 79 10.88 -11.56 3.74
CA ARG A 79 10.16 -10.28 3.65
C ARG A 79 10.20 -9.67 2.24
N LYS A 80 11.37 -9.76 1.56
CA LYS A 80 11.54 -9.29 0.18
C LYS A 80 10.62 -10.04 -0.79
N LYS A 81 10.51 -11.37 -0.65
CA LYS A 81 9.61 -12.17 -1.50
C LYS A 81 8.15 -11.83 -1.24
N VAL A 82 7.76 -11.64 0.03
CA VAL A 82 6.40 -11.25 0.40
C VAL A 82 6.04 -9.89 -0.20
N MET A 83 6.92 -8.89 -0.10
CA MET A 83 6.70 -7.57 -0.70
C MET A 83 6.57 -7.65 -2.22
N ILE A 84 7.49 -8.35 -2.90
CA ILE A 84 7.45 -8.49 -4.38
C ILE A 84 6.16 -9.19 -4.82
N PHE A 85 5.74 -10.23 -4.10
CA PHE A 85 4.50 -10.94 -4.43
C PHE A 85 3.27 -10.06 -4.19
N ALA A 86 3.21 -9.34 -3.07
CA ALA A 86 2.11 -8.43 -2.75
C ALA A 86 2.02 -7.27 -3.77
N ASP A 87 3.16 -6.62 -4.08
CA ASP A 87 3.22 -5.57 -5.09
C ASP A 87 2.86 -6.08 -6.48
N GLY A 88 3.33 -7.28 -6.85
CA GLY A 88 2.99 -7.94 -8.10
C GLY A 88 1.49 -8.23 -8.22
N LEU A 89 0.86 -8.72 -7.16
CA LEU A 89 -0.58 -8.94 -7.11
C LEU A 89 -1.34 -7.62 -7.29
N ILE A 90 -0.97 -6.59 -6.53
CA ILE A 90 -1.61 -5.27 -6.61
C ILE A 90 -1.44 -4.68 -8.02
N ALA A 91 -0.26 -4.80 -8.62
CA ALA A 91 0.02 -4.32 -9.97
C ALA A 91 -0.82 -5.07 -11.01
N LEU A 92 -0.86 -6.41 -10.95
CA LEU A 92 -1.64 -7.24 -11.87
C LEU A 92 -3.14 -6.91 -11.80
N VAL A 93 -3.66 -6.80 -10.59
CA VAL A 93 -5.07 -6.44 -10.36
C VAL A 93 -5.38 -5.04 -10.90
N THR A 94 -4.46 -4.08 -10.68
CA THR A 94 -4.61 -2.71 -11.17
C THR A 94 -4.56 -2.65 -12.69
N LEU A 95 -3.67 -3.40 -13.33
CA LEU A 95 -3.61 -3.52 -14.79
C LEU A 95 -4.87 -4.17 -15.36
N GLY A 96 -5.37 -5.22 -14.72
CA GLY A 96 -6.65 -5.85 -15.08
C GLY A 96 -7.81 -4.87 -15.02
N LEU A 97 -7.87 -4.06 -13.97
CA LEU A 97 -8.86 -2.99 -13.83
C LEU A 97 -8.73 -1.96 -14.98
N GLY A 98 -7.51 -1.49 -15.26
CA GLY A 98 -7.23 -0.56 -16.34
C GLY A 98 -7.64 -1.12 -17.71
N ALA A 99 -7.41 -2.40 -17.96
CA ALA A 99 -7.85 -3.07 -19.18
C ALA A 99 -9.39 -3.11 -19.30
N LEU A 100 -10.10 -3.46 -18.22
CA LEU A 100 -11.57 -3.45 -18.22
C LEU A 100 -12.13 -2.07 -18.53
N PHE A 101 -11.53 -1.00 -18.00
CA PHE A 101 -11.91 0.38 -18.34
C PHE A 101 -11.59 0.71 -19.80
N ALA A 102 -10.41 0.33 -20.30
CA ALA A 102 -9.98 0.65 -21.67
C ALA A 102 -10.85 -0.03 -22.74
N PHE A 103 -11.46 -1.17 -22.43
CA PHE A 103 -12.35 -1.91 -23.34
C PHE A 103 -13.84 -1.70 -23.06
N ASP A 104 -14.20 -0.76 -22.17
CA ASP A 104 -15.60 -0.51 -21.76
C ASP A 104 -16.32 -1.74 -21.22
N LEU A 105 -15.56 -2.67 -20.61
CA LEU A 105 -16.09 -3.92 -20.04
C LEU A 105 -16.28 -3.83 -18.52
N ILE A 106 -16.10 -2.64 -17.95
CA ILE A 106 -16.16 -2.47 -16.50
C ILE A 106 -17.61 -2.57 -16.00
N GLU A 107 -17.79 -3.40 -14.99
CA GLU A 107 -19.02 -3.49 -14.22
C GLU A 107 -18.72 -3.31 -12.73
N ILE A 108 -19.71 -2.92 -11.95
CA ILE A 108 -19.54 -2.62 -10.52
C ILE A 108 -18.95 -3.82 -9.77
N TRP A 109 -19.38 -5.04 -10.05
CA TRP A 109 -18.87 -6.23 -9.39
C TRP A 109 -17.38 -6.50 -9.66
N HIS A 110 -16.86 -6.13 -10.86
CA HIS A 110 -15.43 -6.20 -11.15
C HIS A 110 -14.62 -5.34 -10.16
N ILE A 111 -15.13 -4.14 -9.86
CA ILE A 111 -14.48 -3.23 -8.91
C ILE A 111 -14.42 -3.86 -7.52
N TYR A 112 -15.51 -4.49 -7.06
CA TYR A 112 -15.54 -5.19 -5.77
C TYR A 112 -14.49 -6.32 -5.71
N VAL A 113 -14.46 -7.19 -6.71
CA VAL A 113 -13.51 -8.32 -6.76
C VAL A 113 -12.06 -7.84 -6.79
N LEU A 114 -11.78 -6.82 -7.62
CA LEU A 114 -10.43 -6.28 -7.77
C LEU A 114 -9.99 -5.50 -6.53
N MET A 115 -10.88 -4.76 -5.87
CA MET A 115 -10.58 -4.10 -4.60
C MET A 115 -10.34 -5.10 -3.47
N PHE A 116 -11.11 -6.20 -3.42
CA PHE A 116 -10.88 -7.29 -2.48
C PHE A 116 -9.48 -7.93 -2.68
N ALA A 117 -9.10 -8.23 -3.92
CA ALA A 117 -7.79 -8.78 -4.24
C ALA A 117 -6.64 -7.82 -3.89
N ARG A 118 -6.81 -6.51 -4.16
CA ARG A 118 -5.84 -5.48 -3.75
C ARG A 118 -5.69 -5.40 -2.23
N SER A 119 -6.79 -5.49 -1.50
CA SER A 119 -6.78 -5.46 -0.03
C SER A 119 -6.01 -6.65 0.56
N ILE A 120 -6.12 -7.84 -0.03
CA ILE A 120 -5.30 -8.99 0.35
C ILE A 120 -3.80 -8.67 0.15
N GLY A 121 -3.42 -8.12 -1.01
CA GLY A 121 -2.04 -7.68 -1.27
C GLY A 121 -1.54 -6.69 -0.21
N GLY A 122 -2.35 -5.68 0.10
CA GLY A 122 -2.06 -4.67 1.12
C GLY A 122 -1.83 -5.24 2.51
N ALA A 123 -2.65 -6.23 2.91
CA ALA A 123 -2.55 -6.90 4.19
C ALA A 123 -1.17 -7.54 4.45
N PHE A 124 -0.53 -8.07 3.42
CA PHE A 124 0.81 -8.67 3.52
C PHE A 124 1.93 -7.65 3.30
N HIS A 125 1.70 -6.67 2.41
CA HIS A 125 2.71 -5.68 2.06
C HIS A 125 3.13 -4.81 3.25
N TYR A 126 2.17 -4.27 3.99
CA TYR A 126 2.45 -3.31 5.08
C TYR A 126 3.29 -3.91 6.22
N PRO A 127 2.96 -5.09 6.79
CA PRO A 127 3.80 -5.71 7.81
C PRO A 127 5.20 -6.06 7.30
N ALA A 128 5.31 -6.58 6.07
CA ALA A 128 6.59 -6.94 5.48
C ALA A 128 7.50 -5.72 5.27
N MET A 129 6.94 -4.59 4.81
CA MET A 129 7.67 -3.33 4.66
C MET A 129 8.10 -2.76 6.01
N SER A 130 7.21 -2.74 7.01
CA SER A 130 7.53 -2.28 8.37
C SER A 130 8.64 -3.10 9.00
N ALA A 131 8.56 -4.42 8.90
CA ALA A 131 9.58 -5.33 9.38
C ALA A 131 10.91 -5.20 8.60
N SER A 132 10.87 -4.91 7.30
CA SER A 132 12.09 -4.64 6.51
C SER A 132 12.74 -3.32 6.91
N THR A 133 11.95 -2.29 7.15
CA THR A 133 12.44 -0.97 7.61
C THR A 133 13.19 -1.09 8.93
N SER A 134 12.66 -1.85 9.89
CA SER A 134 13.30 -2.04 11.20
C SER A 134 14.66 -2.74 11.13
N LEU A 135 14.92 -3.52 10.08
CA LEU A 135 16.22 -4.17 9.85
C LEU A 135 17.23 -3.30 9.09
N MET A 136 16.73 -2.40 8.25
CA MET A 136 17.59 -1.57 7.39
C MET A 136 18.02 -0.28 8.07
N VAL A 137 17.21 0.24 9.00
CA VAL A 137 17.37 1.56 9.61
C VAL A 137 17.96 1.41 11.02
N PRO A 138 19.03 2.14 11.37
CA PRO A 138 19.55 2.18 12.74
C PRO A 138 18.48 2.62 13.74
N LYS A 139 18.52 2.07 14.95
CA LYS A 139 17.52 2.32 16.01
C LYS A 139 17.35 3.80 16.30
N GLU A 140 18.46 4.56 16.31
CA GLU A 140 18.50 6.01 16.58
C GLU A 140 17.78 6.84 15.49
N LYS A 141 17.69 6.31 14.27
CA LYS A 141 17.03 6.97 13.12
C LYS A 141 15.60 6.48 12.88
N PHE A 142 15.20 5.38 13.55
CA PHE A 142 13.91 4.74 13.32
C PHE A 142 12.71 5.69 13.51
N THR A 143 12.71 6.46 14.62
CA THR A 143 11.65 7.45 14.90
C THR A 143 11.56 8.51 13.80
N LYS A 144 12.71 8.97 13.27
CA LYS A 144 12.74 9.95 12.16
C LYS A 144 12.13 9.37 10.88
N ILE A 145 12.44 8.11 10.57
CA ILE A 145 11.87 7.43 9.39
C ILE A 145 10.37 7.19 9.55
N GLN A 146 9.91 6.83 10.74
CA GLN A 146 8.47 6.72 11.02
C GLN A 146 7.76 8.08 10.88
N GLY A 147 8.39 9.16 11.35
CA GLY A 147 7.89 10.52 11.12
C GLY A 147 7.77 10.86 9.62
N LEU A 148 8.78 10.48 8.82
CA LEU A 148 8.76 10.66 7.37
C LEU A 148 7.62 9.86 6.70
N ASN A 149 7.39 8.61 7.15
CA ASN A 149 6.27 7.80 6.68
C ASN A 149 4.91 8.46 7.01
N GLN A 150 4.76 9.00 8.21
CA GLN A 150 3.53 9.71 8.61
C GLN A 150 3.32 11.00 7.80
N LEU A 151 4.39 11.76 7.56
CA LEU A 151 4.34 12.94 6.70
C LEU A 151 3.91 12.58 5.27
N LEU A 152 4.45 11.51 4.69
CA LEU A 152 4.07 11.01 3.38
C LEU A 152 2.57 10.65 3.35
N GLN A 153 2.10 9.88 4.33
CA GLN A 153 0.69 9.48 4.41
C GLN A 153 -0.24 10.70 4.57
N GLY A 154 0.12 11.65 5.43
CA GLY A 154 -0.65 12.88 5.62
C GLY A 154 -0.68 13.76 4.38
N ALA A 155 0.47 13.94 3.71
CA ALA A 155 0.55 14.69 2.46
C ALA A 155 -0.32 14.04 1.36
N LEU A 156 -0.28 12.72 1.23
CA LEU A 156 -1.11 12.00 0.26
C LEU A 156 -2.61 12.13 0.56
N ALA A 157 -3.01 12.12 1.83
CA ALA A 157 -4.40 12.31 2.22
C ALA A 157 -4.95 13.68 1.78
N ILE A 158 -4.10 14.71 1.76
CA ILE A 158 -4.48 16.07 1.33
C ILE A 158 -4.42 16.22 -0.19
N VAL A 159 -3.40 15.67 -0.85
CA VAL A 159 -3.07 15.97 -2.25
C VAL A 159 -3.79 15.06 -3.24
N VAL A 160 -4.13 13.84 -2.84
CA VAL A 160 -4.73 12.84 -3.76
C VAL A 160 -6.10 13.29 -4.29
N ALA A 161 -6.95 13.88 -3.45
CA ALA A 161 -8.28 14.31 -3.87
C ALA A 161 -8.25 15.42 -4.94
N PRO A 162 -7.50 16.53 -4.78
CA PRO A 162 -7.35 17.53 -5.82
C PRO A 162 -6.69 17.00 -7.11
N LEU A 163 -5.64 16.20 -7.00
CA LEU A 163 -4.97 15.61 -8.16
C LEU A 163 -5.87 14.62 -8.90
N GLY A 164 -6.63 13.83 -8.17
CA GLY A 164 -7.59 12.90 -8.76
C GLY A 164 -8.73 13.63 -9.49
N ALA A 165 -9.24 14.71 -8.92
CA ALA A 165 -10.25 15.53 -9.57
C ALA A 165 -9.75 16.14 -10.89
N LEU A 166 -8.53 16.72 -10.90
CA LEU A 166 -7.90 17.28 -12.10
C LEU A 166 -7.58 16.23 -13.18
N ALA A 167 -7.39 14.98 -12.82
CA ALA A 167 -7.10 13.90 -13.77
C ALA A 167 -8.37 13.32 -14.42
N LEU A 168 -9.55 13.67 -13.94
CA LEU A 168 -10.85 13.19 -14.43
C LEU A 168 -11.59 14.23 -15.28
N GLU A 169 -11.09 15.47 -15.35
CA GLU A 169 -11.51 16.52 -16.29
C GLU A 169 -10.82 16.35 -17.67
#